data_25cd19f35aa21356b192c8e9d92b7769
#
_entry.id   25cd19f35aa21356b192c8e9d92b7769
#
_cell.length_a   1.000
_cell.length_b   1.000
_cell.length_c   1.000
_cell.angle_alpha   90.00
_cell.angle_beta   90.00
_cell.angle_gamma   90.00
#
_symmetry.space_group_name_H-M   'P 1'
#
loop_
_entity.id
_entity.type
_entity.pdbx_description
1 polymer ?
#
loop_
_entity_poly.entity_id
_entity_poly.type
_entity_poly.pdbx_seq_one_letter_code
_entity_poly.pdbx_strand_id
1 'polypeptide(L)'
;MPVKKSFLIVFLIGAMFACAPKKQPPNFVFILVDDLGWADVRCNYPETFYDTPNIDKLAEQGVRFTQAYSANPVCSPTRAAIMTGKHPNRVNITDWIPGNDPKDRPLLGPQDRTELDLEEITLAEKLKEAGYKTFFAGKWHLGDEGFFPEDQGFDINMGGHEKGSPPGGYYSPYNNPKLEDGPEGEYLTDRLTNESVRFLEQNRESPFLLFLSFYTVHTPIQPAKRHIEKYELKRDKLELDSIPHKKEGEGWTKLVQEDAAYASMVAAMDENVGRLLDALAEHGRDKNTWVIFTSDNGGLSTLRRKNAPTNNGPLRAGKGWCYEGGIRVPLIIAGPEIKSSGRIFEQPVVSMDFYSTVLALAGIQHEKNDGENLVPILTQNEKLTRDELFWHFPHYHGSGWKPGSAIRKGNFKLVVHYEDDRTELFNLADDPGETTDLSAGLPEKTKELKKILDKKLSESGAQFPTPNPGCKSAN
;
A
#
# COMPACT_ATOMS: atom_id res chain seq x y z
N MET A 1 53.31 74.18 25.39
CA MET A 1 52.07 73.41 25.51
C MET A 1 52.03 72.39 24.37
N PRO A 2 52.12 71.10 24.61
CA PRO A 2 52.04 70.08 23.56
C PRO A 2 50.61 69.61 23.30
N VAL A 3 50.24 69.61 22.02
CA VAL A 3 48.95 69.18 21.52
C VAL A 3 48.92 67.61 21.51
N LYS A 4 48.05 67.01 22.28
CA LYS A 4 47.79 65.57 22.25
C LYS A 4 46.92 65.22 21.02
N LYS A 5 47.47 64.46 20.05
CA LYS A 5 46.69 63.83 18.96
C LYS A 5 46.11 62.53 19.48
N SER A 6 44.78 62.47 19.63
CA SER A 6 44.03 61.23 19.90
C SER A 6 43.80 60.48 18.58
N PHE A 7 44.33 59.27 18.49
CA PHE A 7 44.04 58.34 17.41
C PHE A 7 42.75 57.57 17.75
N LEU A 8 41.72 57.71 16.93
CA LEU A 8 40.50 56.96 17.03
C LEU A 8 40.66 55.63 16.21
N ILE A 9 40.79 54.52 16.93
CA ILE A 9 40.82 53.18 16.29
C ILE A 9 39.39 52.75 16.11
N VAL A 10 38.90 52.74 14.85
CA VAL A 10 37.61 52.19 14.49
C VAL A 10 37.77 50.66 14.32
N PHE A 11 37.23 49.88 15.24
CA PHE A 11 37.11 48.43 15.10
C PHE A 11 35.97 48.12 14.15
N LEU A 12 36.28 47.71 12.92
CA LEU A 12 35.30 47.12 11.99
C LEU A 12 35.03 45.69 12.43
N ILE A 13 33.94 45.47 13.15
CA ILE A 13 33.41 44.12 13.43
C ILE A 13 32.77 43.59 12.14
N GLY A 14 33.51 42.82 11.36
CA GLY A 14 32.98 42.07 10.24
C GLY A 14 32.04 40.98 10.76
N ALA A 15 30.72 41.16 10.61
CA ALA A 15 29.76 40.09 10.86
C ALA A 15 29.95 39.00 9.82
N MET A 16 30.66 37.93 10.14
CA MET A 16 30.61 36.69 9.38
C MET A 16 29.22 36.09 9.53
N PHE A 17 28.35 36.36 8.56
CA PHE A 17 27.16 35.52 8.37
C PHE A 17 27.64 34.13 8.00
N ALA A 18 27.80 33.24 8.97
CA ALA A 18 27.93 31.83 8.72
C ALA A 18 26.62 31.39 8.07
N CYS A 19 26.67 31.21 6.76
CA CYS A 19 25.56 30.59 6.02
C CYS A 19 25.45 29.15 6.55
N ALA A 20 24.45 28.89 7.40
CA ALA A 20 24.17 27.52 7.83
C ALA A 20 24.02 26.66 6.58
N PRO A 21 24.63 25.49 6.49
CA PRO A 21 24.52 24.64 5.32
C PRO A 21 23.04 24.36 5.09
N LYS A 22 22.54 24.71 3.90
CA LYS A 22 21.16 24.47 3.50
C LYS A 22 20.92 22.98 3.60
N LYS A 23 19.99 22.54 4.47
CA LYS A 23 19.64 21.13 4.64
C LYS A 23 19.27 20.56 3.27
N GLN A 24 19.91 19.49 2.86
CA GLN A 24 19.58 18.84 1.58
C GLN A 24 18.16 18.26 1.66
N PRO A 25 17.35 18.39 0.59
CA PRO A 25 16.06 17.73 0.55
C PRO A 25 16.20 16.23 0.79
N PRO A 26 15.29 15.60 1.56
CA PRO A 26 15.35 14.17 1.81
C PRO A 26 15.05 13.38 0.54
N ASN A 27 15.57 12.16 0.45
CA ASN A 27 15.17 11.21 -0.58
C ASN A 27 13.99 10.37 -0.08
N PHE A 28 13.27 9.77 -1.03
CA PHE A 28 12.17 8.87 -0.75
C PHE A 28 12.36 7.54 -1.48
N VAL A 29 12.23 6.45 -0.74
CA VAL A 29 12.09 5.09 -1.27
C VAL A 29 10.71 4.60 -0.86
N PHE A 30 9.86 4.34 -1.84
CA PHE A 30 8.53 3.77 -1.64
C PHE A 30 8.55 2.32 -2.13
N ILE A 31 8.33 1.36 -1.25
CA ILE A 31 8.26 -0.07 -1.56
C ILE A 31 6.82 -0.51 -1.41
N LEU A 32 6.16 -0.75 -2.54
CA LEU A 32 4.78 -1.21 -2.62
C LEU A 32 4.77 -2.69 -3.03
N VAL A 33 4.23 -3.54 -2.20
CA VAL A 33 4.10 -4.97 -2.46
C VAL A 33 2.66 -5.28 -2.89
N ASP A 34 2.49 -6.15 -3.87
CA ASP A 34 1.19 -6.50 -4.44
C ASP A 34 0.60 -7.70 -3.70
N ASP A 35 -0.61 -7.57 -3.15
CA ASP A 35 -1.34 -8.62 -2.42
C ASP A 35 -0.66 -9.15 -1.14
N LEU A 36 0.22 -8.39 -0.49
CA LEU A 36 0.87 -8.83 0.75
C LEU A 36 -0.06 -8.63 1.95
N GLY A 37 -0.44 -9.71 2.60
CA GLY A 37 -1.31 -9.66 3.79
C GLY A 37 -0.64 -9.04 5.01
N TRP A 38 -1.46 -8.48 5.91
CA TRP A 38 -0.98 -7.96 7.20
C TRP A 38 -0.26 -9.04 8.03
N ALA A 39 -0.75 -10.27 7.98
CA ALA A 39 -0.18 -11.43 8.68
C ALA A 39 0.96 -12.13 7.90
N ASP A 40 1.34 -11.63 6.72
CA ASP A 40 2.40 -12.22 5.92
C ASP A 40 3.80 -11.70 6.31
N VAL A 41 3.89 -10.74 7.23
CA VAL A 41 5.15 -10.22 7.76
C VAL A 41 5.29 -10.50 9.25
N ARG A 42 6.47 -11.00 9.64
CA ARG A 42 6.70 -11.50 11.00
C ARG A 42 6.61 -10.42 12.08
N CYS A 43 7.03 -9.20 11.80
CA CYS A 43 6.92 -8.09 12.75
C CYS A 43 5.45 -7.76 13.13
N ASN A 44 4.47 -8.08 12.27
CA ASN A 44 3.04 -7.94 12.58
C ASN A 44 2.47 -9.21 13.23
N TYR A 45 2.85 -10.37 12.70
CA TYR A 45 2.32 -11.68 13.14
C TYR A 45 3.48 -12.67 13.36
N PRO A 46 4.00 -12.78 14.59
CA PRO A 46 5.18 -13.61 14.89
C PRO A 46 5.03 -15.10 14.54
N GLU A 47 3.80 -15.61 14.53
CA GLU A 47 3.45 -17.00 14.20
C GLU A 47 3.34 -17.25 12.69
N THR A 48 3.60 -16.24 11.85
CA THR A 48 3.52 -16.38 10.39
C THR A 48 4.43 -17.52 9.88
N PHE A 49 3.95 -18.20 8.86
CA PHE A 49 4.72 -19.23 8.15
C PHE A 49 5.92 -18.64 7.38
N TYR A 50 5.90 -17.34 7.12
CA TYR A 50 6.86 -16.63 6.27
C TYR A 50 7.99 -16.02 7.11
N ASP A 51 9.22 -16.09 6.58
CA ASP A 51 10.37 -15.46 7.23
C ASP A 51 10.69 -14.15 6.52
N THR A 52 10.63 -13.03 7.27
CA THR A 52 10.80 -11.66 6.74
C THR A 52 11.85 -10.86 7.54
N PRO A 53 13.10 -11.35 7.67
CA PRO A 53 14.10 -10.75 8.57
C PRO A 53 14.52 -9.33 8.15
N ASN A 54 14.49 -8.98 6.86
CA ASN A 54 14.87 -7.65 6.40
C ASN A 54 13.76 -6.62 6.67
N ILE A 55 12.49 -7.02 6.51
CA ILE A 55 11.33 -6.20 6.87
C ILE A 55 11.27 -6.04 8.38
N ASP A 56 11.55 -7.08 9.16
CA ASP A 56 11.63 -7.01 10.63
C ASP A 56 12.70 -6.01 11.08
N LYS A 57 13.88 -6.05 10.46
CA LYS A 57 14.97 -5.08 10.70
C LYS A 57 14.56 -3.65 10.34
N LEU A 58 13.84 -3.45 9.24
CA LEU A 58 13.28 -2.15 8.87
C LEU A 58 12.27 -1.65 9.93
N ALA A 59 11.44 -2.53 10.47
CA ALA A 59 10.50 -2.20 11.56
C ALA A 59 11.22 -1.80 12.84
N GLU A 60 12.33 -2.43 13.17
CA GLU A 60 13.19 -2.04 14.31
C GLU A 60 13.84 -0.66 14.14
N GLN A 61 14.08 -0.25 12.89
CA GLN A 61 14.69 1.04 12.55
C GLN A 61 13.67 2.18 12.40
N GLY A 62 12.40 1.86 12.18
CA GLY A 62 11.33 2.79 11.87
C GLY A 62 10.20 2.83 12.89
N VAL A 63 9.05 3.24 12.40
CA VAL A 63 7.75 3.17 13.07
C VAL A 63 6.90 2.13 12.34
N ARG A 64 6.43 1.13 13.07
CA ARG A 64 5.50 0.11 12.59
C ARG A 64 4.06 0.50 12.94
N PHE A 65 3.19 0.52 11.96
CA PHE A 65 1.78 0.87 12.10
C PHE A 65 0.94 -0.41 12.15
N THR A 66 0.34 -0.71 13.28
CA THR A 66 -0.44 -1.96 13.44
C THR A 66 -1.83 -1.87 12.86
N GLN A 67 -2.32 -0.65 12.60
CA GLN A 67 -3.65 -0.37 12.05
C GLN A 67 -3.52 0.51 10.79
N ALA A 68 -2.70 0.06 9.84
CA ALA A 68 -2.60 0.67 8.53
C ALA A 68 -3.56 0.00 7.55
N TYR A 69 -4.18 0.82 6.70
CA TYR A 69 -5.21 0.41 5.77
C TYR A 69 -4.89 0.81 4.34
N SER A 70 -5.20 -0.08 3.40
CA SER A 70 -5.34 0.30 2.00
C SER A 70 -6.59 1.15 1.79
N ALA A 71 -6.59 2.02 0.79
CA ALA A 71 -7.74 2.85 0.47
C ALA A 71 -8.91 2.05 -0.14
N ASN A 72 -8.63 0.83 -0.64
CA ASN A 72 -9.62 -0.07 -1.23
C ASN A 72 -9.14 -1.53 -1.08
N PRO A 73 -10.03 -2.53 -1.08
CA PRO A 73 -9.63 -3.93 -0.98
C PRO A 73 -9.00 -4.53 -2.26
N VAL A 74 -8.78 -3.72 -3.31
CA VAL A 74 -8.14 -4.13 -4.58
C VAL A 74 -7.13 -3.09 -5.05
N CYS A 75 -6.25 -3.50 -6.00
CA CYS A 75 -5.01 -2.82 -6.35
C CYS A 75 -5.17 -1.42 -6.95
N SER A 76 -5.82 -1.27 -8.13
CA SER A 76 -5.84 0.01 -8.86
C SER A 76 -6.38 1.20 -8.05
N PRO A 77 -7.50 1.08 -7.32
CA PRO A 77 -8.01 2.19 -6.50
C PRO A 77 -7.03 2.64 -5.41
N THR A 78 -6.36 1.69 -4.75
CA THR A 78 -5.36 2.01 -3.72
C THR A 78 -4.12 2.67 -4.34
N ARG A 79 -3.67 2.19 -5.50
CA ARG A 79 -2.54 2.78 -6.23
C ARG A 79 -2.85 4.21 -6.67
N ALA A 80 -4.06 4.47 -7.20
CA ALA A 80 -4.53 5.83 -7.51
C ALA A 80 -4.55 6.72 -6.27
N ALA A 81 -5.02 6.21 -5.14
CA ALA A 81 -5.05 6.94 -3.87
C ALA A 81 -3.65 7.27 -3.33
N ILE A 82 -2.67 6.38 -3.49
CA ILE A 82 -1.25 6.65 -3.14
C ILE A 82 -0.68 7.77 -4.02
N MET A 83 -0.97 7.74 -5.32
CA MET A 83 -0.43 8.73 -6.28
C MET A 83 -1.04 10.13 -6.09
N THR A 84 -2.30 10.23 -5.68
CA THR A 84 -3.06 11.51 -5.66
C THR A 84 -3.40 12.04 -4.27
N GLY A 85 -3.34 11.19 -3.23
CA GLY A 85 -3.84 11.52 -1.89
C GLY A 85 -5.38 11.64 -1.83
N LYS A 86 -6.09 11.24 -2.89
CA LYS A 86 -7.56 11.32 -2.99
C LYS A 86 -8.21 9.96 -2.76
N HIS A 87 -9.42 10.00 -2.19
CA HIS A 87 -10.22 8.78 -2.05
C HIS A 87 -10.58 8.22 -3.44
N PRO A 88 -10.59 6.87 -3.64
CA PRO A 88 -10.89 6.23 -4.92
C PRO A 88 -12.16 6.73 -5.62
N ASN A 89 -13.21 7.08 -4.87
CA ASN A 89 -14.45 7.64 -5.43
C ASN A 89 -14.22 8.96 -6.17
N ARG A 90 -13.26 9.80 -5.72
CA ARG A 90 -13.00 11.12 -6.33
C ARG A 90 -12.29 11.02 -7.66
N VAL A 91 -11.41 10.04 -7.80
CA VAL A 91 -10.71 9.77 -9.07
C VAL A 91 -11.50 8.80 -9.96
N ASN A 92 -12.64 8.31 -9.44
CA ASN A 92 -13.53 7.37 -10.12
C ASN A 92 -12.81 6.10 -10.62
N ILE A 93 -11.88 5.58 -9.82
CA ILE A 93 -11.27 4.25 -10.00
C ILE A 93 -11.65 3.46 -8.75
N THR A 94 -12.70 2.63 -8.86
CA THR A 94 -13.30 1.93 -7.71
C THR A 94 -13.21 0.42 -7.82
N ASP A 95 -12.81 -0.13 -9.00
CA ASP A 95 -12.45 -1.53 -9.21
C ASP A 95 -11.01 -1.68 -9.69
N TRP A 96 -10.49 -2.92 -9.70
CA TRP A 96 -9.21 -3.20 -10.36
C TRP A 96 -9.35 -3.03 -11.89
N ILE A 97 -8.35 -2.49 -12.55
CA ILE A 97 -8.39 -2.24 -14.00
C ILE A 97 -8.04 -3.53 -14.77
N PRO A 98 -8.88 -3.98 -15.75
CA PRO A 98 -10.04 -3.28 -16.32
C PRO A 98 -11.38 -3.56 -15.61
N GLY A 99 -11.39 -4.20 -14.44
CA GLY A 99 -12.60 -4.60 -13.73
C GLY A 99 -13.24 -5.88 -14.28
N ASN A 100 -14.26 -6.35 -13.59
CA ASN A 100 -15.07 -7.48 -14.02
C ASN A 100 -16.50 -7.36 -13.48
N ASP A 101 -17.42 -6.91 -14.32
CA ASP A 101 -18.82 -6.78 -13.94
C ASP A 101 -19.63 -7.97 -14.48
N PRO A 102 -19.91 -8.99 -13.64
CA PRO A 102 -20.60 -10.20 -14.06
C PRO A 102 -22.06 -9.91 -14.39
N LYS A 103 -22.48 -10.20 -15.62
CA LYS A 103 -23.81 -9.90 -16.16
C LYS A 103 -24.95 -10.78 -15.61
N ASP A 104 -24.62 -11.83 -14.88
CA ASP A 104 -25.56 -12.80 -14.28
C ASP A 104 -25.91 -12.49 -12.82
N ARG A 105 -25.50 -11.31 -12.32
CA ARG A 105 -25.70 -10.89 -10.93
C ARG A 105 -26.88 -9.93 -10.77
N PRO A 106 -27.51 -9.88 -9.57
CA PRO A 106 -28.63 -8.97 -9.29
C PRO A 106 -28.33 -7.48 -9.47
N LEU A 107 -27.08 -7.08 -9.24
CA LEU A 107 -26.61 -5.71 -9.40
C LEU A 107 -25.58 -5.60 -10.52
N LEU A 108 -25.54 -4.45 -11.16
CA LEU A 108 -24.45 -4.00 -12.03
C LEU A 108 -23.63 -2.98 -11.27
N GLY A 109 -22.30 -3.12 -11.29
CA GLY A 109 -21.38 -2.12 -10.75
C GLY A 109 -21.51 -0.77 -11.46
N PRO A 110 -21.16 0.34 -10.82
CA PRO A 110 -21.06 1.63 -11.49
C PRO A 110 -19.95 1.60 -12.54
N GLN A 111 -20.07 2.46 -13.54
CA GLN A 111 -18.97 2.68 -14.48
C GLN A 111 -17.87 3.49 -13.79
N ASP A 112 -16.67 2.96 -13.80
CA ASP A 112 -15.46 3.62 -13.33
C ASP A 112 -14.44 3.79 -14.47
N ARG A 113 -13.38 4.56 -14.18
CA ARG A 113 -12.30 4.80 -15.13
C ARG A 113 -11.35 3.62 -15.18
N THR A 114 -10.78 3.40 -16.35
CA THR A 114 -9.75 2.39 -16.60
C THR A 114 -8.33 2.97 -16.62
N GLU A 115 -8.20 4.26 -16.37
CA GLU A 115 -6.93 5.00 -16.29
C GLU A 115 -6.99 6.11 -15.24
N LEU A 116 -5.83 6.46 -14.67
CA LEU A 116 -5.68 7.65 -13.86
C LEU A 116 -5.58 8.86 -14.80
N ASP A 117 -6.55 9.78 -14.66
CA ASP A 117 -6.62 10.99 -15.48
C ASP A 117 -5.32 11.81 -15.37
N LEU A 118 -4.82 12.32 -16.50
CA LEU A 118 -3.64 13.19 -16.55
C LEU A 118 -3.88 14.57 -15.89
N GLU A 119 -5.13 14.93 -15.63
CA GLU A 119 -5.45 16.15 -14.84
C GLU A 119 -5.23 15.92 -13.32
N GLU A 120 -5.11 14.67 -12.88
CA GLU A 120 -4.80 14.34 -11.49
C GLU A 120 -3.31 14.53 -11.23
N ILE A 121 -2.99 15.47 -10.35
CA ILE A 121 -1.58 15.78 -10.03
C ILE A 121 -1.03 14.72 -9.10
N THR A 122 -0.09 13.94 -9.60
CA THR A 122 0.51 12.83 -8.85
C THR A 122 1.62 13.28 -7.89
N LEU A 123 1.95 12.40 -6.96
CA LEU A 123 3.09 12.54 -6.06
C LEU A 123 4.41 12.71 -6.83
N ALA A 124 4.58 11.97 -7.93
CA ALA A 124 5.78 12.04 -8.75
C ALA A 124 5.92 13.38 -9.46
N GLU A 125 4.82 13.92 -10.01
CA GLU A 125 4.81 15.26 -10.63
C GLU A 125 5.19 16.35 -9.64
N LYS A 126 4.61 16.33 -8.43
CA LYS A 126 4.94 17.32 -7.38
C LYS A 126 6.40 17.28 -6.96
N LEU A 127 6.97 16.10 -6.83
CA LEU A 127 8.37 15.94 -6.49
C LEU A 127 9.28 16.35 -7.66
N LYS A 128 8.92 15.99 -8.90
CA LYS A 128 9.64 16.38 -10.12
C LYS A 128 9.67 17.91 -10.29
N GLU A 129 8.54 18.60 -10.09
CA GLU A 129 8.46 20.07 -10.07
C GLU A 129 9.41 20.70 -9.05
N ALA A 130 9.63 20.03 -7.91
CA ALA A 130 10.55 20.44 -6.86
C ALA A 130 12.02 20.02 -7.11
N GLY A 131 12.34 19.46 -8.28
CA GLY A 131 13.70 19.11 -8.71
C GLY A 131 14.16 17.71 -8.29
N TYR A 132 13.27 16.84 -7.86
CA TYR A 132 13.59 15.45 -7.60
C TYR A 132 13.74 14.67 -8.91
N LYS A 133 14.65 13.68 -8.91
CA LYS A 133 14.65 12.61 -9.91
C LYS A 133 13.65 11.55 -9.52
N THR A 134 12.79 11.16 -10.46
CA THR A 134 11.68 10.24 -10.21
C THR A 134 11.86 8.95 -10.99
N PHE A 135 11.91 7.83 -10.26
CA PHE A 135 12.15 6.49 -10.79
C PHE A 135 11.02 5.56 -10.37
N PHE A 136 10.47 4.84 -11.32
CA PHE A 136 9.45 3.81 -11.13
C PHE A 136 9.95 2.46 -11.62
N ALA A 137 9.73 1.39 -10.83
CA ALA A 137 9.99 0.02 -11.25
C ALA A 137 8.85 -0.92 -10.82
N GLY A 138 8.31 -1.67 -11.77
CA GLY A 138 7.33 -2.74 -11.52
C GLY A 138 5.89 -2.43 -11.92
N LYS A 139 4.92 -2.87 -11.12
CA LYS A 139 3.49 -2.80 -11.43
C LYS A 139 2.93 -1.39 -11.33
N TRP A 140 2.41 -0.87 -12.44
CA TRP A 140 1.67 0.41 -12.47
C TRP A 140 0.17 0.21 -12.27
N HIS A 141 -0.50 -0.40 -13.23
CA HIS A 141 -1.91 -0.79 -13.19
C HIS A 141 -2.89 0.39 -13.02
N LEU A 142 -2.56 1.56 -13.60
CA LEU A 142 -3.36 2.79 -13.58
C LEU A 142 -3.58 3.39 -14.98
N GLY A 143 -3.69 2.55 -16.00
CA GLY A 143 -3.97 2.94 -17.37
C GLY A 143 -3.06 2.27 -18.39
N ASP A 144 -3.40 2.44 -19.67
CA ASP A 144 -2.68 1.92 -20.83
C ASP A 144 -1.78 2.98 -21.49
N GLU A 145 -1.49 2.86 -22.79
CA GLU A 145 -0.62 3.77 -23.52
C GLU A 145 -1.12 5.23 -23.44
N GLY A 146 -0.24 6.12 -23.02
CA GLY A 146 -0.51 7.55 -22.74
C GLY A 146 -0.85 7.84 -21.27
N PHE A 147 -0.93 6.80 -20.41
CA PHE A 147 -1.18 6.93 -18.98
C PHE A 147 -0.17 6.14 -18.12
N PHE A 148 0.99 5.85 -18.68
CA PHE A 148 2.06 5.13 -17.99
C PHE A 148 2.80 6.01 -16.94
N PRO A 149 3.68 5.44 -16.11
CA PRO A 149 4.44 6.23 -15.14
C PRO A 149 5.14 7.46 -15.71
N GLU A 150 5.72 7.35 -16.93
CA GLU A 150 6.39 8.47 -17.61
C GLU A 150 5.42 9.61 -17.98
N ASP A 151 4.15 9.32 -18.22
CA ASP A 151 3.09 10.28 -18.51
C ASP A 151 2.55 10.93 -17.21
N GLN A 152 2.84 10.34 -16.07
CA GLN A 152 2.38 10.69 -14.72
C GLN A 152 3.52 11.16 -13.79
N GLY A 153 4.59 11.73 -14.37
CA GLY A 153 5.62 12.44 -13.63
C GLY A 153 6.89 11.64 -13.31
N PHE A 154 7.00 10.36 -13.66
CA PHE A 154 8.24 9.63 -13.48
C PHE A 154 9.21 9.87 -14.65
N ASP A 155 10.50 10.19 -14.34
CA ASP A 155 11.55 10.37 -15.35
C ASP A 155 11.97 9.04 -15.98
N ILE A 156 11.92 7.95 -15.20
CA ILE A 156 12.34 6.61 -15.60
C ILE A 156 11.24 5.62 -15.22
N ASN A 157 10.85 4.78 -16.19
CA ASN A 157 9.91 3.69 -16.02
C ASN A 157 10.54 2.35 -16.39
N MET A 158 10.63 1.43 -15.44
CA MET A 158 11.14 0.07 -15.61
C MET A 158 10.03 -0.95 -15.34
N GLY A 159 9.23 -1.28 -16.36
CA GLY A 159 8.22 -2.32 -16.31
C GLY A 159 6.81 -1.87 -15.90
N GLY A 160 6.58 -0.56 -15.71
CA GLY A 160 5.24 -0.02 -15.44
C GLY A 160 4.40 0.06 -16.72
N HIS A 161 3.28 -0.68 -16.76
CA HIS A 161 2.33 -0.71 -17.88
C HIS A 161 0.93 -1.12 -17.39
N GLU A 162 -0.02 -1.35 -18.30
CA GLU A 162 -1.42 -1.57 -17.99
C GLU A 162 -1.74 -2.85 -17.21
N LYS A 163 -0.92 -3.92 -17.33
CA LYS A 163 -1.26 -5.21 -16.74
C LYS A 163 -1.13 -5.24 -15.22
N GLY A 164 -2.13 -5.79 -14.57
CA GLY A 164 -2.14 -6.00 -13.13
C GLY A 164 -1.35 -7.22 -12.63
N SER A 165 -0.84 -8.05 -13.56
CA SER A 165 0.02 -9.20 -13.29
C SER A 165 1.20 -9.20 -14.24
N PRO A 166 2.33 -9.88 -13.94
CA PRO A 166 3.48 -9.93 -14.83
C PRO A 166 3.14 -10.70 -16.11
N PRO A 167 3.25 -10.07 -17.32
CA PRO A 167 2.78 -10.66 -18.57
C PRO A 167 3.41 -12.00 -18.93
N GLY A 168 4.73 -12.16 -18.74
CA GLY A 168 5.48 -13.41 -18.93
C GLY A 168 5.64 -14.24 -17.66
N GLY A 169 5.01 -13.82 -16.55
CA GLY A 169 5.23 -14.42 -15.23
C GLY A 169 6.49 -13.86 -14.55
N TYR A 170 7.00 -14.62 -13.56
CA TYR A 170 8.10 -14.16 -12.70
C TYR A 170 9.50 -14.56 -13.19
N TYR A 171 9.63 -15.22 -14.33
CA TYR A 171 10.92 -15.58 -14.88
C TYR A 171 11.09 -15.00 -16.28
N SER A 172 12.32 -14.55 -16.57
CA SER A 172 12.67 -14.13 -17.94
C SER A 172 12.48 -15.30 -18.93
N PRO A 173 11.84 -15.03 -20.12
CA PRO A 173 11.42 -13.74 -20.66
C PRO A 173 10.17 -13.17 -20.00
N TYR A 174 10.22 -11.87 -19.62
CA TYR A 174 9.11 -11.21 -18.91
C TYR A 174 7.95 -10.81 -19.82
N ASN A 175 8.20 -10.71 -21.11
CA ASN A 175 7.22 -10.23 -22.11
C ASN A 175 6.59 -8.88 -21.69
N ASN A 176 7.36 -8.03 -21.01
CA ASN A 176 6.90 -6.74 -20.53
C ASN A 176 7.37 -5.64 -21.49
N PRO A 177 6.46 -4.83 -22.07
CA PRO A 177 6.86 -3.84 -23.09
C PRO A 177 7.75 -2.69 -22.57
N LYS A 178 7.83 -2.53 -21.24
CA LYS A 178 8.61 -1.48 -20.56
C LYS A 178 9.80 -2.03 -19.77
N LEU A 179 10.13 -3.32 -19.93
CA LEU A 179 11.25 -3.95 -19.24
C LEU A 179 11.90 -4.96 -20.20
N GLU A 180 13.17 -4.73 -20.54
CA GLU A 180 13.93 -5.67 -21.33
C GLU A 180 14.10 -7.01 -20.62
N ASP A 181 14.04 -8.11 -21.37
CA ASP A 181 14.30 -9.44 -20.85
C ASP A 181 15.72 -9.55 -20.31
N GLY A 182 15.86 -10.18 -19.18
CA GLY A 182 17.15 -10.52 -18.58
C GLY A 182 17.64 -11.89 -19.02
N PRO A 183 18.74 -12.38 -18.44
CA PRO A 183 19.20 -13.75 -18.64
C PRO A 183 18.10 -14.77 -18.37
N GLU A 184 18.15 -15.91 -19.07
CA GLU A 184 17.20 -17.01 -18.84
C GLU A 184 17.19 -17.43 -17.37
N GLY A 185 16.00 -17.47 -16.77
CA GLY A 185 15.81 -17.85 -15.38
C GLY A 185 16.04 -16.72 -14.37
N GLU A 186 16.32 -15.48 -14.79
CA GLU A 186 16.33 -14.32 -13.90
C GLU A 186 14.92 -14.09 -13.33
N TYR A 187 14.84 -13.89 -12.01
CA TYR A 187 13.57 -13.70 -11.32
C TYR A 187 13.16 -12.22 -11.35
N LEU A 188 11.90 -11.92 -11.70
CA LEU A 188 11.42 -10.56 -11.90
C LEU A 188 11.63 -9.63 -10.70
N THR A 189 11.42 -10.16 -9.48
CA THR A 189 11.64 -9.41 -8.24
C THR A 189 13.11 -8.95 -8.11
N ASP A 190 14.06 -9.83 -8.48
CA ASP A 190 15.50 -9.52 -8.51
C ASP A 190 15.80 -8.47 -9.59
N ARG A 191 15.22 -8.62 -10.77
CA ARG A 191 15.41 -7.69 -11.88
C ARG A 191 14.95 -6.27 -11.52
N LEU A 192 13.77 -6.10 -10.96
CA LEU A 192 13.25 -4.78 -10.57
C LEU A 192 14.13 -4.13 -9.48
N THR A 193 14.64 -4.95 -8.56
CA THR A 193 15.58 -4.48 -7.54
C THR A 193 16.93 -4.09 -8.15
N ASN A 194 17.45 -4.88 -9.11
CA ASN A 194 18.69 -4.54 -9.82
C ASN A 194 18.57 -3.20 -10.54
N GLU A 195 17.45 -2.91 -11.21
CA GLU A 195 17.22 -1.61 -11.84
C GLU A 195 17.13 -0.47 -10.80
N SER A 196 16.51 -0.73 -9.64
CA SER A 196 16.45 0.23 -8.54
C SER A 196 17.82 0.54 -7.95
N VAL A 197 18.65 -0.47 -7.73
CA VAL A 197 20.05 -0.30 -7.26
C VAL A 197 20.88 0.45 -8.31
N ARG A 198 20.75 0.10 -9.58
CA ARG A 198 21.43 0.82 -10.67
C ARG A 198 21.04 2.30 -10.72
N PHE A 199 19.78 2.62 -10.50
CA PHE A 199 19.34 4.01 -10.38
C PHE A 199 20.04 4.74 -9.22
N LEU A 200 20.17 4.12 -8.04
CA LEU A 200 20.89 4.71 -6.89
C LEU A 200 22.37 4.95 -7.23
N GLU A 201 23.02 4.03 -7.92
CA GLU A 201 24.42 4.16 -8.36
C GLU A 201 24.63 5.35 -9.31
N GLN A 202 23.69 5.58 -10.21
CA GLN A 202 23.74 6.62 -11.23
C GLN A 202 23.29 8.00 -10.71
N ASN A 203 22.39 8.06 -9.72
CA ASN A 203 21.85 9.30 -9.19
C ASN A 203 22.50 9.67 -7.83
N ARG A 204 23.77 10.09 -7.86
CA ARG A 204 24.54 10.37 -6.63
C ARG A 204 24.28 11.73 -6.01
N GLU A 205 23.81 12.72 -6.76
CA GLU A 205 23.78 14.13 -6.34
C GLU A 205 22.38 14.67 -6.11
N SER A 206 21.41 14.27 -6.93
CA SER A 206 20.05 14.78 -6.86
C SER A 206 19.23 14.12 -5.77
N PRO A 207 18.28 14.84 -5.15
CA PRO A 207 17.24 14.20 -4.36
C PRO A 207 16.37 13.35 -5.29
N PHE A 208 15.75 12.28 -4.75
CA PHE A 208 15.02 11.34 -5.59
C PHE A 208 13.76 10.77 -4.90
N LEU A 209 12.80 10.39 -5.75
CA LEU A 209 11.76 9.42 -5.46
C LEU A 209 12.11 8.13 -6.21
N LEU A 210 12.37 7.06 -5.48
CA LEU A 210 12.45 5.70 -6.00
C LEU A 210 11.17 4.96 -5.58
N PHE A 211 10.33 4.63 -6.55
CA PHE A 211 9.08 3.90 -6.33
C PHE A 211 9.22 2.47 -6.86
N LEU A 212 9.54 1.53 -5.96
CA LEU A 212 9.64 0.11 -6.26
C LEU A 212 8.30 -0.57 -5.97
N SER A 213 7.57 -0.85 -7.04
CA SER A 213 6.24 -1.45 -7.03
C SER A 213 6.35 -2.91 -7.45
N PHE A 214 6.60 -3.81 -6.52
CA PHE A 214 6.72 -5.23 -6.83
C PHE A 214 5.41 -5.81 -7.38
N TYR A 215 5.53 -6.72 -8.36
CA TYR A 215 4.43 -7.63 -8.71
C TYR A 215 4.25 -8.75 -7.67
N THR A 216 5.31 -9.07 -6.92
CA THR A 216 5.31 -10.06 -5.83
C THR A 216 4.43 -9.52 -4.70
N VAL A 217 3.51 -10.28 -4.15
CA VAL A 217 3.30 -11.75 -4.22
C VAL A 217 2.03 -12.13 -5.03
N HIS A 218 1.65 -11.32 -6.01
CA HIS A 218 0.45 -11.52 -6.84
C HIS A 218 0.56 -12.79 -7.72
N THR A 219 -0.57 -13.31 -8.13
CA THR A 219 -0.65 -14.41 -9.11
C THR A 219 -0.06 -14.03 -10.48
N PRO A 220 0.53 -15.00 -11.22
CA PRO A 220 0.59 -16.45 -10.92
C PRO A 220 1.55 -16.75 -9.77
N ILE A 221 1.22 -17.72 -8.90
CA ILE A 221 2.13 -18.14 -7.85
C ILE A 221 3.25 -18.98 -8.47
N GLN A 222 4.40 -18.36 -8.69
CA GLN A 222 5.60 -18.97 -9.26
C GLN A 222 6.76 -18.91 -8.25
N PRO A 223 7.17 -20.05 -7.70
CA PRO A 223 8.14 -20.10 -6.59
C PRO A 223 9.49 -19.50 -6.99
N ALA A 224 10.09 -18.74 -6.09
CA ALA A 224 11.50 -18.39 -6.20
C ALA A 224 12.35 -19.64 -5.92
N LYS A 225 12.97 -20.19 -6.97
CA LYS A 225 13.67 -21.49 -6.96
C LYS A 225 14.70 -21.63 -5.83
N ARG A 226 15.37 -20.51 -5.45
CA ARG A 226 16.37 -20.52 -4.38
C ARG A 226 15.83 -20.68 -2.97
N HIS A 227 14.50 -20.49 -2.79
CA HIS A 227 13.87 -20.56 -1.46
C HIS A 227 12.86 -21.69 -1.32
N ILE A 228 12.43 -22.33 -2.41
CA ILE A 228 11.30 -23.28 -2.40
C ILE A 228 11.54 -24.48 -1.50
N GLU A 229 12.70 -25.12 -1.58
CA GLU A 229 13.05 -26.31 -0.78
C GLU A 229 12.93 -26.05 0.72
N LYS A 230 13.40 -24.90 1.20
CA LYS A 230 13.26 -24.47 2.60
C LYS A 230 11.80 -24.52 3.06
N TYR A 231 10.89 -24.01 2.25
CA TYR A 231 9.49 -23.90 2.61
C TYR A 231 8.70 -25.19 2.37
N GLU A 232 9.11 -26.04 1.43
CA GLU A 232 8.59 -27.41 1.34
C GLU A 232 8.90 -28.20 2.61
N LEU A 233 10.14 -28.16 3.09
CA LEU A 233 10.54 -28.77 4.35
C LEU A 233 9.81 -28.17 5.57
N LYS A 234 9.51 -26.87 5.54
CA LYS A 234 8.75 -26.19 6.60
C LYS A 234 7.28 -26.61 6.58
N ARG A 235 6.67 -26.69 5.40
CA ARG A 235 5.30 -27.20 5.19
C ARG A 235 5.14 -28.64 5.68
N ASP A 236 6.08 -29.51 5.31
CA ASP A 236 6.01 -30.94 5.68
C ASP A 236 6.00 -31.15 7.20
N LYS A 237 6.62 -30.23 7.96
CA LYS A 237 6.59 -30.25 9.45
C LYS A 237 5.25 -29.83 10.06
N LEU A 238 4.32 -29.25 9.26
CA LEU A 238 2.98 -28.92 9.76
C LEU A 238 2.10 -30.16 9.93
N GLU A 239 2.47 -31.31 9.34
CA GLU A 239 1.78 -32.61 9.44
C GLU A 239 0.26 -32.49 9.21
N LEU A 240 -0.15 -31.68 8.21
CA LEU A 240 -1.55 -31.41 7.89
C LEU A 240 -2.15 -32.56 7.08
N ASP A 241 -3.18 -33.23 7.62
CA ASP A 241 -3.96 -34.25 6.89
C ASP A 241 -4.74 -33.59 5.71
N SER A 242 -5.17 -32.36 5.88
CA SER A 242 -5.87 -31.57 4.86
C SER A 242 -5.76 -30.07 5.15
N ILE A 243 -5.88 -29.24 4.13
CA ILE A 243 -5.88 -27.78 4.28
C ILE A 243 -7.25 -27.31 4.75
N PRO A 244 -7.37 -26.76 5.98
CA PRO A 244 -8.65 -26.31 6.51
C PRO A 244 -9.14 -25.04 5.81
N HIS A 245 -10.44 -24.96 5.53
CA HIS A 245 -11.11 -23.81 4.94
C HIS A 245 -12.40 -23.50 5.67
N LYS A 246 -12.75 -22.21 5.75
CA LYS A 246 -14.04 -21.72 6.25
C LYS A 246 -14.83 -21.12 5.09
N LYS A 247 -16.14 -21.33 5.06
CA LYS A 247 -17.03 -20.66 4.12
C LYS A 247 -17.12 -19.17 4.46
N GLU A 248 -16.92 -18.29 3.48
CA GLU A 248 -17.04 -16.85 3.60
C GLU A 248 -17.89 -16.33 2.43
N GLY A 249 -19.16 -16.01 2.69
CA GLY A 249 -20.12 -15.67 1.63
C GLY A 249 -20.12 -16.70 0.50
N GLU A 250 -19.81 -16.29 -0.73
CA GLU A 250 -19.65 -17.20 -1.87
C GLU A 250 -18.25 -17.80 -2.00
N GLY A 251 -17.29 -17.33 -1.19
CA GLY A 251 -15.91 -17.80 -1.19
C GLY A 251 -15.58 -18.85 -0.13
N TRP A 252 -14.32 -19.25 -0.13
CA TRP A 252 -13.69 -20.12 0.87
C TRP A 252 -12.40 -19.47 1.34
N THR A 253 -12.32 -19.15 2.62
CA THR A 253 -11.10 -18.64 3.24
C THR A 253 -10.22 -19.80 3.68
N LYS A 254 -8.96 -19.80 3.24
CA LYS A 254 -7.92 -20.70 3.76
C LYS A 254 -7.62 -20.32 5.22
N LEU A 255 -7.46 -21.31 6.10
CA LEU A 255 -7.25 -21.09 7.55
C LEU A 255 -5.82 -21.34 8.03
N VAL A 256 -4.90 -21.65 7.12
CA VAL A 256 -3.49 -21.93 7.46
C VAL A 256 -2.58 -21.32 6.38
N GLN A 257 -1.45 -20.82 6.80
CA GLN A 257 -0.34 -20.45 5.89
C GLN A 257 0.53 -21.70 5.72
N GLU A 258 0.61 -22.26 4.51
CA GLU A 258 1.36 -23.51 4.23
C GLU A 258 1.90 -23.59 2.79
N ASP A 259 1.49 -22.66 1.91
CA ASP A 259 1.90 -22.68 0.52
C ASP A 259 3.39 -22.33 0.38
N ALA A 260 4.20 -23.35 0.08
CA ALA A 260 5.65 -23.20 -0.05
C ALA A 260 6.04 -22.31 -1.23
N ALA A 261 5.27 -22.34 -2.32
CA ALA A 261 5.54 -21.49 -3.48
C ALA A 261 5.34 -20.01 -3.14
N TYR A 262 4.21 -19.68 -2.52
CA TYR A 262 3.93 -18.31 -2.04
C TYR A 262 4.98 -17.87 -1.00
N ALA A 263 5.32 -18.73 -0.05
CA ALA A 263 6.33 -18.44 0.96
C ALA A 263 7.71 -18.14 0.36
N SER A 264 8.08 -18.86 -0.70
CA SER A 264 9.33 -18.60 -1.43
C SER A 264 9.32 -17.25 -2.16
N MET A 265 8.14 -16.81 -2.63
CA MET A 265 7.97 -15.47 -3.21
C MET A 265 8.11 -14.38 -2.15
N VAL A 266 7.50 -14.57 -0.96
CA VAL A 266 7.64 -13.64 0.18
C VAL A 266 9.11 -13.54 0.59
N ALA A 267 9.83 -14.66 0.69
CA ALA A 267 11.25 -14.66 1.03
C ALA A 267 12.12 -13.95 0.00
N ALA A 268 11.84 -14.13 -1.29
CA ALA A 268 12.55 -13.42 -2.35
C ALA A 268 12.27 -11.90 -2.31
N MET A 269 11.05 -11.50 -1.99
CA MET A 269 10.69 -10.09 -1.81
C MET A 269 11.43 -9.49 -0.61
N ASP A 270 11.42 -10.15 0.55
CA ASP A 270 12.14 -9.70 1.74
C ASP A 270 13.66 -9.57 1.50
N GLU A 271 14.27 -10.56 0.83
CA GLU A 271 15.69 -10.50 0.44
C GLU A 271 15.97 -9.27 -0.43
N ASN A 272 15.10 -8.95 -1.38
CA ASN A 272 15.24 -7.80 -2.26
C ASN A 272 15.00 -6.46 -1.55
N VAL A 273 14.13 -6.41 -0.56
CA VAL A 273 14.04 -5.26 0.36
C VAL A 273 15.38 -5.05 1.07
N GLY A 274 15.97 -6.11 1.61
CA GLY A 274 17.30 -6.06 2.25
C GLY A 274 18.37 -5.50 1.30
N ARG A 275 18.46 -6.04 0.08
CA ARG A 275 19.43 -5.59 -0.95
C ARG A 275 19.29 -4.10 -1.29
N LEU A 276 18.05 -3.59 -1.38
CA LEU A 276 17.83 -2.16 -1.65
C LEU A 276 18.26 -1.29 -0.47
N LEU A 277 17.97 -1.70 0.77
CA LEU A 277 18.39 -0.99 1.98
C LEU A 277 19.92 -0.99 2.13
N ASP A 278 20.58 -2.12 1.85
CA ASP A 278 22.04 -2.22 1.87
C ASP A 278 22.67 -1.30 0.82
N ALA A 279 22.12 -1.25 -0.40
CA ALA A 279 22.58 -0.33 -1.44
C ALA A 279 22.44 1.16 -1.03
N LEU A 280 21.36 1.53 -0.36
CA LEU A 280 21.22 2.88 0.21
C LEU A 280 22.34 3.21 1.19
N ALA A 281 22.68 2.27 2.08
CA ALA A 281 23.75 2.45 3.06
C ALA A 281 25.14 2.49 2.41
N GLU A 282 25.43 1.61 1.44
CA GLU A 282 26.70 1.57 0.69
C GLU A 282 26.96 2.87 -0.07
N HIS A 283 25.91 3.51 -0.60
CA HIS A 283 26.02 4.81 -1.27
C HIS A 283 25.89 6.00 -0.32
N GLY A 284 25.81 5.78 1.01
CA GLY A 284 25.72 6.83 2.03
C GLY A 284 24.44 7.66 1.94
N ARG A 285 23.37 7.10 1.36
CA ARG A 285 22.06 7.77 1.18
C ARG A 285 21.06 7.46 2.28
N ASP A 286 21.29 6.40 3.07
CA ASP A 286 20.44 5.95 4.18
C ASP A 286 20.11 7.05 5.20
N LYS A 287 21.10 7.89 5.52
CA LYS A 287 20.97 8.98 6.51
C LYS A 287 20.07 10.13 6.09
N ASN A 288 19.71 10.25 4.82
CA ASN A 288 18.84 11.30 4.28
C ASN A 288 17.70 10.73 3.43
N THR A 289 17.29 9.48 3.68
CA THR A 289 16.23 8.81 2.92
C THR A 289 15.13 8.35 3.86
N TRP A 290 13.88 8.66 3.47
CA TRP A 290 12.69 8.07 4.05
C TRP A 290 12.31 6.83 3.26
N VAL A 291 12.07 5.74 3.97
CA VAL A 291 11.64 4.47 3.40
C VAL A 291 10.21 4.19 3.86
N ILE A 292 9.30 3.99 2.93
CA ILE A 292 7.92 3.59 3.17
C ILE A 292 7.73 2.19 2.59
N PHE A 293 7.41 1.22 3.42
CA PHE A 293 7.10 -0.16 3.03
C PHE A 293 5.63 -0.47 3.34
N THR A 294 4.86 -0.89 2.33
CA THR A 294 3.44 -1.23 2.50
C THR A 294 2.93 -2.17 1.40
N SER A 295 1.66 -2.58 1.48
CA SER A 295 0.93 -3.33 0.46
C SER A 295 -0.24 -2.51 -0.10
N ASP A 296 -0.68 -2.85 -1.32
CA ASP A 296 -1.82 -2.16 -1.96
C ASP A 296 -3.19 -2.69 -1.51
N ASN A 297 -3.27 -3.92 -1.02
CA ASN A 297 -4.46 -4.52 -0.39
C ASN A 297 -4.05 -5.73 0.47
N GLY A 298 -4.98 -6.32 1.17
CA GLY A 298 -4.74 -7.53 1.95
C GLY A 298 -4.43 -8.75 1.09
N GLY A 299 -3.84 -9.77 1.69
CA GLY A 299 -3.44 -11.01 1.03
C GLY A 299 -4.61 -11.80 0.44
N LEU A 300 -4.34 -12.56 -0.63
CA LEU A 300 -5.35 -13.36 -1.33
C LEU A 300 -5.65 -14.65 -0.56
N SER A 301 -6.43 -14.54 0.52
CA SER A 301 -6.77 -15.66 1.43
C SER A 301 -8.14 -16.30 1.16
N THR A 302 -9.00 -15.61 0.40
CA THR A 302 -10.39 -16.01 0.13
C THR A 302 -10.67 -16.03 -1.37
N LEU A 303 -11.12 -17.16 -1.88
CA LEU A 303 -11.50 -17.34 -3.28
C LEU A 303 -12.76 -18.21 -3.40
N ARG A 304 -13.46 -18.14 -4.52
CA ARG A 304 -14.59 -19.05 -4.81
C ARG A 304 -14.17 -20.53 -4.85
N ARG A 305 -12.90 -20.81 -5.14
CA ARG A 305 -12.27 -22.14 -5.06
C ARG A 305 -11.33 -22.20 -3.84
N LYS A 306 -11.08 -23.40 -3.36
CA LYS A 306 -10.18 -23.65 -2.22
C LYS A 306 -8.69 -23.69 -2.65
N ASN A 307 -8.24 -22.63 -3.32
CA ASN A 307 -6.88 -22.50 -3.87
C ASN A 307 -6.22 -21.14 -3.56
N ALA A 308 -6.67 -20.47 -2.51
CA ALA A 308 -6.03 -19.24 -2.05
C ALA A 308 -4.59 -19.54 -1.57
N PRO A 309 -3.60 -18.69 -1.91
CA PRO A 309 -2.19 -18.96 -1.58
C PRO A 309 -1.84 -18.69 -0.11
N THR A 310 -2.53 -17.76 0.56
CA THR A 310 -2.20 -17.37 1.94
C THR A 310 -3.41 -17.41 2.88
N ASN A 311 -3.18 -17.08 4.15
CA ASN A 311 -4.18 -16.84 5.19
C ASN A 311 -3.87 -15.52 5.90
N ASN A 312 -4.89 -14.69 6.09
CA ASN A 312 -4.76 -13.40 6.80
C ASN A 312 -5.14 -13.48 8.28
N GLY A 313 -5.41 -14.69 8.82
CA GLY A 313 -5.74 -14.82 10.24
C GLY A 313 -4.72 -14.12 11.15
N PRO A 314 -5.21 -13.46 12.23
CA PRO A 314 -6.57 -13.50 12.80
C PRO A 314 -7.61 -12.63 12.07
N LEU A 315 -7.25 -11.88 11.04
CA LEU A 315 -8.15 -10.97 10.32
C LEU A 315 -9.08 -11.73 9.37
N ARG A 316 -10.32 -11.25 9.22
CA ARG A 316 -11.35 -11.89 8.39
C ARG A 316 -11.13 -11.64 6.91
N ALA A 317 -11.32 -12.67 6.10
CA ALA A 317 -11.26 -12.68 4.64
C ALA A 317 -9.91 -12.16 4.06
N GLY A 318 -9.90 -11.52 2.89
CA GLY A 318 -8.70 -11.05 2.22
C GLY A 318 -9.03 -10.15 1.03
N LYS A 319 -8.12 -10.05 0.07
CA LYS A 319 -8.26 -9.24 -1.15
C LYS A 319 -9.69 -9.28 -1.71
N GLY A 320 -10.22 -8.12 -2.05
CA GLY A 320 -11.57 -7.96 -2.59
C GLY A 320 -12.67 -7.94 -1.54
N TRP A 321 -12.36 -7.92 -0.23
CA TRP A 321 -13.33 -7.82 0.86
C TRP A 321 -13.07 -6.59 1.71
N CYS A 322 -14.14 -5.85 2.08
CA CYS A 322 -14.01 -4.72 3.01
C CYS A 322 -13.89 -5.14 4.49
N TYR A 323 -13.68 -6.43 4.77
CA TYR A 323 -13.28 -6.89 6.11
C TYR A 323 -11.79 -6.65 6.36
N GLU A 324 -11.37 -6.71 7.62
CA GLU A 324 -10.00 -6.37 8.04
C GLU A 324 -8.92 -7.08 7.21
N GLY A 325 -9.09 -8.38 6.90
CA GLY A 325 -8.11 -9.12 6.10
C GLY A 325 -7.95 -8.65 4.65
N GLY A 326 -8.93 -7.89 4.10
CA GLY A 326 -8.85 -7.35 2.75
C GLY A 326 -8.29 -5.94 2.66
N ILE A 327 -8.39 -5.17 3.76
CA ILE A 327 -8.01 -3.75 3.75
C ILE A 327 -6.90 -3.40 4.74
N ARG A 328 -6.66 -4.19 5.79
CA ARG A 328 -5.55 -3.95 6.72
C ARG A 328 -4.26 -4.53 6.17
N VAL A 329 -3.24 -3.70 6.07
CA VAL A 329 -1.97 -3.99 5.38
C VAL A 329 -0.76 -3.72 6.28
N PRO A 330 0.40 -4.33 6.02
CA PRO A 330 1.62 -3.95 6.69
C PRO A 330 2.01 -2.51 6.30
N LEU A 331 2.50 -1.73 7.27
CA LEU A 331 3.11 -0.43 7.04
C LEU A 331 4.25 -0.20 8.00
N ILE A 332 5.41 0.13 7.44
CA ILE A 332 6.60 0.56 8.16
C ILE A 332 7.10 1.84 7.49
N ILE A 333 7.39 2.87 8.29
CA ILE A 333 8.03 4.10 7.81
C ILE A 333 9.32 4.28 8.61
N ALA A 334 10.45 4.31 7.92
CA ALA A 334 11.77 4.57 8.50
C ALA A 334 12.38 5.83 7.87
N GLY A 335 13.14 6.59 8.67
CA GLY A 335 13.74 7.82 8.15
C GLY A 335 14.57 8.58 9.19
N PRO A 336 15.32 9.61 8.75
CA PRO A 336 16.38 10.24 9.54
C PRO A 336 15.89 11.02 10.76
N GLU A 337 14.64 11.44 10.79
CA GLU A 337 14.10 12.30 11.86
C GLU A 337 13.19 11.57 12.85
N ILE A 338 13.13 10.24 12.77
CA ILE A 338 12.33 9.44 13.68
C ILE A 338 12.96 9.50 15.08
N LYS A 339 12.20 10.02 16.06
CA LYS A 339 12.69 10.21 17.45
C LYS A 339 12.94 8.92 18.20
N SER A 340 12.21 7.85 17.86
CA SER A 340 12.30 6.56 18.54
C SER A 340 12.13 5.46 17.50
N SER A 341 13.21 4.77 17.16
CA SER A 341 13.18 3.58 16.31
C SER A 341 12.51 2.41 17.04
N GLY A 342 11.92 1.49 16.25
CA GLY A 342 11.21 0.33 16.77
C GLY A 342 9.86 0.65 17.42
N ARG A 343 9.34 1.85 17.22
CA ARG A 343 8.08 2.28 17.83
C ARG A 343 6.89 1.66 17.11
N ILE A 344 5.88 1.33 17.89
CA ILE A 344 4.58 0.87 17.41
C ILE A 344 3.59 2.05 17.45
N PHE A 345 2.84 2.24 16.36
CA PHE A 345 1.76 3.22 16.27
C PHE A 345 0.44 2.51 15.99
N GLU A 346 -0.58 2.79 16.82
CA GLU A 346 -1.84 2.02 16.85
C GLU A 346 -3.06 2.78 16.35
N GLN A 347 -2.95 4.09 16.02
CA GLN A 347 -4.08 4.79 15.43
C GLN A 347 -4.22 4.42 13.93
N PRO A 348 -5.46 4.38 13.42
CA PRO A 348 -5.71 4.07 12.01
C PRO A 348 -5.10 5.09 11.05
N VAL A 349 -4.31 4.61 10.08
CA VAL A 349 -3.79 5.37 8.95
C VAL A 349 -4.22 4.70 7.64
N VAL A 350 -4.20 5.41 6.53
CA VAL A 350 -4.65 4.90 5.24
C VAL A 350 -3.73 5.34 4.10
N SER A 351 -3.72 4.62 3.00
CA SER A 351 -2.80 4.84 1.86
C SER A 351 -2.82 6.27 1.31
N MET A 352 -3.92 7.00 1.40
CA MET A 352 -4.03 8.41 1.00
C MET A 352 -3.10 9.34 1.79
N ASP A 353 -2.72 8.95 3.01
CA ASP A 353 -1.88 9.74 3.91
C ASP A 353 -0.44 9.89 3.38
N PHE A 354 0.00 8.98 2.51
CA PHE A 354 1.38 8.98 2.01
C PHE A 354 1.68 10.20 1.13
N TYR A 355 0.74 10.62 0.31
CA TYR A 355 0.88 11.82 -0.54
C TYR A 355 1.19 13.07 0.31
N SER A 356 0.31 13.38 1.27
CA SER A 356 0.48 14.53 2.16
C SER A 356 1.75 14.41 3.01
N THR A 357 2.10 13.21 3.46
CA THR A 357 3.28 12.95 4.29
C THR A 357 4.58 13.18 3.53
N VAL A 358 4.71 12.60 2.33
CA VAL A 358 5.92 12.75 1.50
C VAL A 358 6.12 14.19 1.09
N LEU A 359 5.07 14.90 0.65
CA LEU A 359 5.17 16.30 0.28
C LEU A 359 5.53 17.18 1.48
N ALA A 360 4.97 16.93 2.67
CA ALA A 360 5.33 17.65 3.88
C ALA A 360 6.80 17.43 4.29
N LEU A 361 7.31 16.19 4.19
CA LEU A 361 8.73 15.86 4.42
C LEU A 361 9.65 16.54 3.40
N ALA A 362 9.20 16.71 2.17
CA ALA A 362 9.92 17.43 1.12
C ALA A 362 9.82 18.96 1.26
N GLY A 363 8.98 19.48 2.17
CA GLY A 363 8.70 20.91 2.32
C GLY A 363 7.86 21.50 1.19
N ILE A 364 7.10 20.67 0.48
CA ILE A 364 6.27 21.06 -0.66
C ILE A 364 4.83 21.28 -0.19
N GLN A 365 4.28 22.45 -0.54
CA GLN A 365 2.88 22.76 -0.29
C GLN A 365 1.99 22.08 -1.35
N HIS A 366 0.83 21.62 -0.94
CA HIS A 366 -0.18 21.05 -1.83
C HIS A 366 -1.59 21.47 -1.42
N GLU A 367 -2.54 21.33 -2.31
CA GLU A 367 -3.94 21.54 -2.02
C GLU A 367 -4.46 20.49 -1.03
N LYS A 368 -5.54 20.84 -0.30
CA LYS A 368 -6.19 19.90 0.61
C LYS A 368 -6.69 18.67 -0.16
N ASN A 369 -6.29 17.50 0.29
CA ASN A 369 -6.74 16.19 -0.21
C ASN A 369 -7.45 15.38 0.90
N ASP A 370 -7.68 14.10 0.69
CA ASP A 370 -8.36 13.22 1.66
C ASP A 370 -7.38 12.58 2.68
N GLY A 371 -6.07 12.65 2.44
CA GLY A 371 -5.03 12.13 3.31
C GLY A 371 -4.59 13.10 4.40
N GLU A 372 -4.17 12.57 5.55
CA GLU A 372 -3.53 13.33 6.62
C GLU A 372 -2.00 13.26 6.54
N ASN A 373 -1.35 14.29 7.03
CA ASN A 373 0.11 14.34 7.13
C ASN A 373 0.59 13.57 8.38
N LEU A 374 1.35 12.50 8.20
CA LEU A 374 1.88 11.67 9.29
C LEU A 374 3.19 12.20 9.91
N VAL A 375 3.77 13.30 9.41
CA VAL A 375 5.03 13.85 9.94
C VAL A 375 4.96 14.14 11.45
N PRO A 376 3.89 14.73 12.00
CA PRO A 376 3.78 14.94 13.45
C PRO A 376 3.86 13.65 14.26
N ILE A 377 3.32 12.54 13.74
CA ILE A 377 3.43 11.22 14.36
C ILE A 377 4.89 10.74 14.33
N LEU A 378 5.52 10.83 13.17
CA LEU A 378 6.87 10.30 12.94
C LEU A 378 7.93 11.04 13.74
N THR A 379 7.81 12.38 13.81
CA THR A 379 8.87 13.25 14.36
C THR A 379 8.56 13.83 15.73
N GLN A 380 7.29 13.89 16.16
CA GLN A 380 6.88 14.60 17.38
C GLN A 380 6.10 13.74 18.37
N ASN A 381 5.77 12.50 18.01
CA ASN A 381 4.91 11.58 18.79
C ASN A 381 3.48 12.13 19.01
N GLU A 382 2.99 12.92 18.08
CA GLU A 382 1.61 13.41 18.13
C GLU A 382 0.59 12.34 17.73
N LYS A 383 -0.69 12.64 17.92
CA LYS A 383 -1.80 11.78 17.51
C LYS A 383 -2.49 12.37 16.28
N LEU A 384 -3.10 11.51 15.46
CA LEU A 384 -4.00 11.95 14.41
C LEU A 384 -5.29 12.53 15.01
N THR A 385 -5.87 13.49 14.29
CA THR A 385 -7.16 14.07 14.65
C THR A 385 -8.33 13.29 14.02
N ARG A 386 -8.09 12.63 12.92
CA ARG A 386 -9.07 11.76 12.25
C ARG A 386 -9.39 10.54 13.11
N ASP A 387 -10.68 10.25 13.29
CA ASP A 387 -11.19 9.08 14.02
C ASP A 387 -12.04 8.15 13.16
N GLU A 388 -12.16 8.45 11.86
CA GLU A 388 -13.00 7.69 10.93
C GLU A 388 -12.31 7.45 9.59
N LEU A 389 -12.46 6.22 9.07
CA LEU A 389 -12.06 5.78 7.74
C LEU A 389 -13.24 5.08 7.08
N PHE A 390 -13.37 5.19 5.76
CA PHE A 390 -14.43 4.49 5.04
C PHE A 390 -13.89 3.89 3.73
N TRP A 391 -14.58 2.86 3.27
CA TRP A 391 -14.28 2.12 2.04
C TRP A 391 -15.57 1.97 1.23
N HIS A 392 -15.43 2.03 -0.08
CA HIS A 392 -16.51 1.82 -1.01
C HIS A 392 -16.03 0.90 -2.12
N PHE A 393 -16.57 -0.32 -2.15
CA PHE A 393 -16.27 -1.31 -3.19
C PHE A 393 -17.58 -1.84 -3.77
N PRO A 394 -18.20 -1.06 -4.72
CA PRO A 394 -19.53 -1.30 -5.25
C PRO A 394 -19.57 -2.35 -6.36
N HIS A 395 -18.59 -3.22 -6.44
CA HIS A 395 -18.38 -4.23 -7.47
C HIS A 395 -18.43 -5.65 -6.89
N TYR A 396 -18.75 -6.63 -7.72
CA TYR A 396 -18.54 -8.03 -7.39
C TYR A 396 -17.07 -8.38 -7.57
N HIS A 397 -16.55 -9.28 -6.75
CA HIS A 397 -15.17 -9.73 -6.87
C HIS A 397 -15.05 -11.26 -6.94
N GLY A 398 -14.00 -11.74 -7.62
CA GLY A 398 -13.71 -13.18 -7.79
C GLY A 398 -13.44 -13.92 -6.48
N SER A 399 -13.18 -13.21 -5.39
CA SER A 399 -13.05 -13.76 -4.03
C SER A 399 -14.39 -14.14 -3.39
N GLY A 400 -15.52 -13.73 -3.97
CA GLY A 400 -16.86 -13.98 -3.44
C GLY A 400 -17.50 -12.79 -2.74
N TRP A 401 -16.86 -11.64 -2.75
CA TRP A 401 -17.43 -10.36 -2.27
C TRP A 401 -18.60 -9.93 -3.15
N LYS A 402 -19.59 -9.31 -2.52
CA LYS A 402 -20.74 -8.66 -3.13
C LYS A 402 -20.65 -7.15 -2.89
N PRO A 403 -21.17 -6.30 -3.82
CA PRO A 403 -21.09 -4.86 -3.72
C PRO A 403 -21.42 -4.33 -2.33
N GLY A 404 -20.59 -3.44 -1.79
CA GLY A 404 -20.76 -2.94 -0.43
C GLY A 404 -19.84 -1.79 -0.07
N SER A 405 -19.98 -1.33 1.16
CA SER A 405 -19.15 -0.30 1.77
C SER A 405 -18.88 -0.61 3.24
N ALA A 406 -17.84 0.01 3.78
CA ALA A 406 -17.55 -0.08 5.20
C ALA A 406 -17.15 1.29 5.76
N ILE A 407 -17.38 1.48 7.06
CA ILE A 407 -16.84 2.60 7.83
C ILE A 407 -16.28 2.09 9.15
N ARG A 408 -15.11 2.60 9.52
CA ARG A 408 -14.56 2.46 10.85
C ARG A 408 -14.58 3.82 11.55
N LYS A 409 -15.11 3.86 12.79
CA LYS A 409 -15.02 5.02 13.68
C LYS A 409 -14.61 4.56 15.08
N GLY A 410 -13.42 5.02 15.51
CA GLY A 410 -12.80 4.49 16.71
C GLY A 410 -12.61 2.98 16.63
N ASN A 411 -13.17 2.23 17.58
CA ASN A 411 -13.11 0.76 17.62
C ASN A 411 -14.24 0.07 16.84
N PHE A 412 -15.29 0.79 16.46
CA PHE A 412 -16.42 0.18 15.75
C PHE A 412 -16.25 0.23 14.25
N LYS A 413 -16.59 -0.87 13.60
CA LYS A 413 -16.63 -0.99 12.13
C LYS A 413 -17.99 -1.49 11.68
N LEU A 414 -18.59 -0.78 10.74
CA LEU A 414 -19.84 -1.15 10.08
C LEU A 414 -19.53 -1.58 8.65
N VAL A 415 -20.09 -2.71 8.22
CA VAL A 415 -20.06 -3.19 6.82
C VAL A 415 -21.49 -3.21 6.29
N VAL A 416 -21.70 -2.66 5.09
CA VAL A 416 -22.99 -2.56 4.42
C VAL A 416 -22.91 -3.31 3.10
N HIS A 417 -23.85 -4.24 2.86
CA HIS A 417 -23.98 -5.00 1.63
C HIS A 417 -25.18 -4.48 0.83
N TYR A 418 -24.97 -4.16 -0.44
CA TYR A 418 -26.01 -3.54 -1.28
C TYR A 418 -26.98 -4.53 -1.93
N GLU A 419 -26.57 -5.81 -2.08
CA GLU A 419 -27.42 -6.82 -2.74
C GLU A 419 -28.62 -7.24 -1.89
N ASP A 420 -28.45 -7.27 -0.56
CA ASP A 420 -29.43 -7.75 0.41
C ASP A 420 -29.73 -6.76 1.55
N ASP A 421 -29.27 -5.51 1.43
CA ASP A 421 -29.41 -4.44 2.44
C ASP A 421 -28.91 -4.83 3.84
N ARG A 422 -28.06 -5.85 3.93
CA ARG A 422 -27.52 -6.36 5.18
C ARG A 422 -26.45 -5.43 5.72
N THR A 423 -26.49 -5.21 7.03
CA THR A 423 -25.44 -4.49 7.78
C THR A 423 -24.87 -5.37 8.87
N GLU A 424 -23.56 -5.29 9.08
CA GLU A 424 -22.83 -5.97 10.16
C GLU A 424 -22.03 -4.94 10.95
N LEU A 425 -22.05 -5.03 12.28
CA LEU A 425 -21.32 -4.15 13.17
C LEU A 425 -20.33 -4.95 14.03
N PHE A 426 -19.08 -4.51 14.09
CA PHE A 426 -18.02 -5.17 14.85
C PHE A 426 -17.33 -4.20 15.81
N ASN A 427 -16.82 -4.70 16.95
CA ASN A 427 -15.90 -3.97 17.81
C ASN A 427 -14.48 -4.54 17.61
N LEU A 428 -13.68 -3.88 16.83
CA LEU A 428 -12.32 -4.33 16.45
C LEU A 428 -11.32 -4.38 17.62
N ALA A 429 -11.63 -3.75 18.76
CA ALA A 429 -10.76 -3.84 19.94
C ALA A 429 -10.83 -5.23 20.58
N ASP A 430 -12.03 -5.84 20.59
CA ASP A 430 -12.29 -7.13 21.21
C ASP A 430 -12.36 -8.25 20.18
N ASP A 431 -12.73 -7.92 18.93
CA ASP A 431 -12.97 -8.84 17.81
C ASP A 431 -12.33 -8.34 16.49
N PRO A 432 -11.00 -8.32 16.39
CA PRO A 432 -10.32 -7.93 15.14
C PRO A 432 -10.58 -8.91 13.97
N GLY A 433 -11.09 -10.10 14.26
CA GLY A 433 -11.49 -11.12 13.29
C GLY A 433 -12.92 -10.98 12.76
N GLU A 434 -13.69 -9.97 13.22
CA GLU A 434 -15.05 -9.67 12.73
C GLU A 434 -15.97 -10.91 12.76
N THR A 435 -15.93 -11.64 13.87
CA THR A 435 -16.64 -12.92 14.05
C THR A 435 -18.01 -12.77 14.66
N THR A 436 -18.26 -11.68 15.40
CA THR A 436 -19.48 -11.45 16.17
C THR A 436 -20.18 -10.18 15.70
N ASP A 437 -21.28 -10.34 14.96
CA ASP A 437 -22.11 -9.21 14.53
C ASP A 437 -22.91 -8.63 15.70
N LEU A 438 -22.66 -7.38 16.00
CA LEU A 438 -23.31 -6.61 17.08
C LEU A 438 -24.48 -5.75 16.58
N SER A 439 -24.82 -5.78 15.29
CA SER A 439 -25.81 -4.85 14.68
C SER A 439 -27.18 -4.93 15.33
N ALA A 440 -27.65 -6.14 15.62
CA ALA A 440 -28.94 -6.35 16.31
C ALA A 440 -28.91 -5.95 17.80
N GLY A 441 -27.74 -6.10 18.45
CA GLY A 441 -27.57 -5.76 19.88
C GLY A 441 -27.30 -4.26 20.12
N LEU A 442 -26.80 -3.54 19.11
CA LEU A 442 -26.44 -2.12 19.18
C LEU A 442 -27.07 -1.31 18.03
N PRO A 443 -28.44 -1.29 17.91
CA PRO A 443 -29.11 -0.69 16.77
C PRO A 443 -28.86 0.83 16.63
N GLU A 444 -28.74 1.57 17.73
CA GLU A 444 -28.46 3.00 17.68
C GLU A 444 -27.03 3.29 17.17
N LYS A 445 -26.04 2.47 17.55
CA LYS A 445 -24.66 2.58 17.05
C LYS A 445 -24.60 2.22 15.57
N THR A 446 -25.31 1.18 15.14
CA THR A 446 -25.45 0.78 13.73
C THR A 446 -26.01 1.93 12.89
N LYS A 447 -27.10 2.55 13.35
CA LYS A 447 -27.73 3.70 12.67
C LYS A 447 -26.84 4.95 12.65
N GLU A 448 -26.12 5.23 13.75
CA GLU A 448 -25.13 6.33 13.80
C GLU A 448 -24.06 6.16 12.72
N LEU A 449 -23.40 4.99 12.67
CA LEU A 449 -22.33 4.74 11.73
C LEU A 449 -22.82 4.70 10.29
N LYS A 450 -23.99 4.13 10.03
CA LYS A 450 -24.62 4.14 8.71
C LYS A 450 -24.84 5.57 8.21
N LYS A 451 -25.37 6.46 9.06
CA LYS A 451 -25.57 7.88 8.72
C LYS A 451 -24.25 8.59 8.39
N ILE A 452 -23.17 8.30 9.13
CA ILE A 452 -21.85 8.89 8.87
C ILE A 452 -21.32 8.35 7.54
N LEU A 453 -21.43 7.03 7.31
CA LEU A 453 -21.01 6.41 6.05
C LEU A 453 -21.73 7.03 4.85
N ASP A 454 -23.06 7.15 4.89
CA ASP A 454 -23.87 7.72 3.81
C ASP A 454 -23.44 9.16 3.49
N LYS A 455 -23.14 9.95 4.53
CA LYS A 455 -22.62 11.30 4.37
C LYS A 455 -21.27 11.30 3.66
N LYS A 456 -20.32 10.43 4.10
CA LYS A 456 -18.98 10.32 3.49
C LYS A 456 -19.03 9.86 2.04
N LEU A 457 -19.90 8.89 1.73
CA LEU A 457 -20.11 8.42 0.37
C LEU A 457 -20.63 9.55 -0.53
N SER A 458 -21.62 10.32 -0.06
CA SER A 458 -22.13 11.48 -0.78
C SER A 458 -21.08 12.56 -1.00
N GLU A 459 -20.31 12.93 0.04
CA GLU A 459 -19.26 13.95 -0.03
C GLU A 459 -18.08 13.56 -0.92
N SER A 460 -17.83 12.27 -1.09
CA SER A 460 -16.78 11.75 -1.96
C SER A 460 -17.21 11.52 -3.41
N GLY A 461 -18.49 11.70 -3.73
CA GLY A 461 -19.02 11.46 -5.07
C GLY A 461 -19.18 9.97 -5.41
N ALA A 462 -19.41 9.11 -4.40
CA ALA A 462 -19.58 7.68 -4.60
C ALA A 462 -20.69 7.35 -5.58
N GLN A 463 -20.39 6.46 -6.52
CA GLN A 463 -21.38 5.89 -7.44
C GLN A 463 -21.81 4.51 -6.94
N PHE A 464 -23.10 4.25 -6.97
CA PHE A 464 -23.69 3.02 -6.42
C PHE A 464 -24.02 2.00 -7.52
N PRO A 465 -24.02 0.69 -7.20
CA PRO A 465 -24.48 -0.31 -8.13
C PRO A 465 -26.00 -0.15 -8.38
N THR A 466 -26.43 -0.54 -9.57
CA THR A 466 -27.83 -0.46 -10.00
C THR A 466 -28.43 -1.85 -10.19
N PRO A 467 -29.76 -2.02 -10.04
CA PRO A 467 -30.41 -3.28 -10.34
C PRO A 467 -30.12 -3.74 -11.78
N ASN A 468 -29.82 -5.01 -11.95
CA ASN A 468 -29.57 -5.61 -13.26
C ASN A 468 -30.88 -6.11 -13.89
N PRO A 469 -31.41 -5.44 -14.92
CA PRO A 469 -32.65 -5.87 -15.57
C PRO A 469 -32.52 -7.20 -16.34
N GLY A 470 -31.30 -7.62 -16.65
CA GLY A 470 -31.01 -8.89 -17.34
C GLY A 470 -30.89 -10.08 -16.39
N CYS A 471 -30.79 -9.85 -15.10
CA CYS A 471 -30.72 -10.93 -14.12
C CYS A 471 -32.12 -11.52 -13.90
N LYS A 472 -32.33 -12.78 -14.34
CA LYS A 472 -33.54 -13.51 -13.94
C LYS A 472 -33.39 -13.79 -12.44
N SER A 473 -34.21 -13.11 -11.62
CA SER A 473 -34.35 -13.46 -10.20
C SER A 473 -34.57 -14.98 -10.13
N ALA A 474 -33.72 -15.67 -9.41
CA ALA A 474 -34.00 -17.04 -9.03
C ALA A 474 -35.24 -16.97 -8.10
N ASN A 475 -36.43 -17.33 -8.67
CA ASN A 475 -37.64 -17.53 -7.91
C ASN A 475 -37.46 -18.72 -6.96
#